data_c66bf47421b7d9d7110877f90230cee9
#
_entry.id   c66bf47421b7d9d7110877f90230cee9
#
_cell.length_a   1.000
_cell.length_b   1.000
_cell.length_c   1.000
_cell.angle_alpha   90.00
_cell.angle_beta   90.00
_cell.angle_gamma   90.00
#
_symmetry.space_group_name_H-M   'P 1'
#
loop_
_entity.id
_entity.type
_entity.pdbx_description
1 polymer ?
#
loop_
_entity_poly.entity_id
_entity_poly.type
_entity_poly.pdbx_seq_one_letter_code
_entity_poly.pdbx_strand_id
1 'polypeptide(L)'
;MSEQQNNQTAALGTAPVGPLLFRLALPTITAQVVNLLYSIVDRIYIGRIPLEGRLALTGMGVTFPVITLISAFAALIGMGGAPRASIALGAKEHDRAERILGTCTAALWALALVLTALFLLFQAPLLKLFGASADTLPYAMQYLTLYVLGTVFVMTSLGLNGFITAQGRSSVAMKTVVIGAVLNTVLDPLFIFVLKMGVRGAAVATIISQAVSAAWVLRFLTGKQTVLRLKRAYFRIDRPVLASAVGLGASPFVMQSTESLLTIAFNVSLQKYGGDAAVGAMTILTSVAQMVQLPLTGLAQGAQPILSYACGAKRPDRMKRVVQLNLAAAFVFAFSIWAAVQLFPHTVVHLFTSDEELVERTVWALRVYFALGFTNAFQTGFQQSFVALGEARISLFLALERKVFLLIPFILVLPHFFADKLFAVFLAEPVADLLAAATTTTLFLIRFKQITRDM
;
A
#
# COMPACT_ATOMS: atom_id res chain seq x y z
N MET A 1 0.35 -15.32 -30.56
CA MET A 1 0.96 -15.29 -29.23
C MET A 1 2.22 -16.13 -29.28
N SER A 2 3.39 -15.61 -28.86
CA SER A 2 4.61 -16.42 -28.87
C SER A 2 4.52 -17.48 -27.75
N GLU A 3 5.07 -18.68 -27.98
CA GLU A 3 5.10 -19.79 -27.01
C GLU A 3 5.64 -19.39 -25.62
N GLN A 4 6.60 -18.49 -25.58
CA GLN A 4 7.15 -17.95 -24.31
C GLN A 4 6.14 -17.14 -23.50
N GLN A 5 5.17 -16.48 -24.11
CA GLN A 5 4.13 -15.69 -23.42
C GLN A 5 3.11 -16.59 -22.74
N ASN A 6 2.72 -17.66 -23.44
CA ASN A 6 1.81 -18.66 -22.89
C ASN A 6 2.46 -19.41 -21.72
N ASN A 7 3.77 -19.66 -21.79
CA ASN A 7 4.51 -20.42 -20.76
C ASN A 7 4.57 -19.71 -19.39
N GLN A 8 4.70 -18.40 -19.31
CA GLN A 8 4.82 -17.73 -18.00
C GLN A 8 3.48 -17.54 -17.28
N THR A 9 2.41 -17.23 -18.01
CA THR A 9 1.06 -17.20 -17.42
C THR A 9 0.55 -18.62 -17.18
N ALA A 10 0.88 -19.58 -18.05
CA ALA A 10 0.63 -21.01 -17.82
C ALA A 10 1.37 -21.52 -16.57
N ALA A 11 2.55 -20.98 -16.26
CA ALA A 11 3.29 -21.31 -15.04
C ALA A 11 2.52 -20.98 -13.76
N LEU A 12 1.60 -19.98 -13.78
CA LEU A 12 0.70 -19.71 -12.64
C LEU A 12 -0.17 -20.93 -12.33
N GLY A 13 -0.55 -21.70 -13.36
CA GLY A 13 -1.36 -22.93 -13.24
C GLY A 13 -0.57 -24.22 -13.08
N THR A 14 0.69 -24.29 -13.53
CA THR A 14 1.43 -25.57 -13.71
C THR A 14 2.70 -25.67 -12.88
N ALA A 15 3.44 -24.58 -12.68
CA ALA A 15 4.71 -24.59 -11.97
C ALA A 15 4.54 -24.95 -10.48
N PRO A 16 5.57 -25.57 -9.84
CA PRO A 16 5.57 -25.82 -8.40
C PRO A 16 5.34 -24.52 -7.60
N VAL A 17 4.43 -24.55 -6.63
CA VAL A 17 3.94 -23.32 -5.94
C VAL A 17 5.04 -22.63 -5.14
N GLY A 18 5.91 -23.37 -4.44
CA GLY A 18 6.95 -22.78 -3.59
C GLY A 18 7.95 -21.92 -4.37
N PRO A 19 8.68 -22.48 -5.36
CA PRO A 19 9.58 -21.71 -6.22
C PRO A 19 8.89 -20.56 -6.97
N LEU A 20 7.64 -20.79 -7.41
CA LEU A 20 6.86 -19.74 -8.09
C LEU A 20 6.51 -18.58 -7.15
N LEU A 21 6.06 -18.88 -5.92
CA LEU A 21 5.77 -17.88 -4.91
C LEU A 21 7.03 -17.04 -4.62
N PHE A 22 8.17 -17.67 -4.39
CA PHE A 22 9.43 -16.97 -4.16
C PHE A 22 9.81 -16.06 -5.34
N ARG A 23 9.71 -16.58 -6.56
CA ARG A 23 10.00 -15.84 -7.81
C ARG A 23 9.10 -14.60 -7.99
N LEU A 24 7.85 -14.65 -7.54
CA LEU A 24 6.92 -13.54 -7.66
C LEU A 24 6.96 -12.61 -6.43
N ALA A 25 7.16 -13.15 -5.23
CA ALA A 25 7.19 -12.38 -3.99
C ALA A 25 8.48 -11.56 -3.85
N LEU A 26 9.64 -12.08 -4.21
CA LEU A 26 10.89 -11.35 -4.07
C LEU A 26 10.88 -10.00 -4.83
N PRO A 27 10.47 -9.92 -6.11
CA PRO A 27 10.34 -8.65 -6.80
C PRO A 27 9.32 -7.70 -6.16
N THR A 28 8.18 -8.19 -5.68
CA THR A 28 7.16 -7.34 -5.04
C THR A 28 7.64 -6.82 -3.69
N ILE A 29 8.32 -7.61 -2.89
CA ILE A 29 8.98 -7.17 -1.65
C ILE A 29 10.03 -6.10 -1.96
N THR A 30 10.90 -6.35 -2.95
CA THR A 30 11.92 -5.38 -3.38
C THR A 30 11.27 -4.06 -3.81
N ALA A 31 10.16 -4.09 -4.55
CA ALA A 31 9.45 -2.90 -4.96
C ALA A 31 8.94 -2.08 -3.75
N GLN A 32 8.42 -2.75 -2.71
CA GLN A 32 7.97 -2.07 -1.49
C GLN A 32 9.14 -1.41 -0.73
N VAL A 33 10.25 -2.12 -0.60
CA VAL A 33 11.47 -1.58 0.06
C VAL A 33 12.03 -0.38 -0.72
N VAL A 34 12.14 -0.48 -2.04
CA VAL A 34 12.60 0.62 -2.90
C VAL A 34 11.69 1.84 -2.79
N ASN A 35 10.37 1.62 -2.73
CA ASN A 35 9.40 2.70 -2.58
C ASN A 35 9.54 3.42 -1.22
N LEU A 36 9.82 2.68 -0.14
CA LEU A 36 10.13 3.26 1.17
C LEU A 36 11.41 4.10 1.14
N LEU A 37 12.48 3.52 0.59
CA LEU A 37 13.78 4.20 0.52
C LEU A 37 13.70 5.49 -0.29
N TYR A 38 13.03 5.45 -1.43
CA TYR A 38 12.80 6.62 -2.26
C TYR A 38 12.05 7.74 -1.49
N SER A 39 10.99 7.39 -0.75
CA SER A 39 10.25 8.37 0.05
C SER A 39 11.10 9.02 1.14
N ILE A 40 12.04 8.28 1.72
CA ILE A 40 12.98 8.81 2.71
C ILE A 40 13.97 9.77 2.06
N VAL A 41 14.54 9.38 0.92
CA VAL A 41 15.54 10.20 0.19
C VAL A 41 14.93 11.52 -0.29
N ASP A 42 13.72 11.50 -0.85
CA ASP A 42 12.98 12.69 -1.27
C ASP A 42 12.81 13.69 -0.10
N ARG A 43 12.39 13.21 1.07
CA ARG A 43 12.26 14.05 2.27
C ARG A 43 13.60 14.62 2.75
N ILE A 44 14.70 13.86 2.64
CA ILE A 44 16.04 14.33 2.98
C ILE A 44 16.45 15.49 2.07
N TYR A 45 16.23 15.37 0.77
CA TYR A 45 16.55 16.45 -0.17
C TYR A 45 15.73 17.71 0.08
N ILE A 46 14.42 17.57 0.29
CA ILE A 46 13.55 18.72 0.59
C ILE A 46 13.96 19.39 1.91
N GLY A 47 14.26 18.61 2.95
CA GLY A 47 14.71 19.15 4.23
C GLY A 47 16.07 19.88 4.18
N ARG A 48 16.88 19.62 3.15
CA ARG A 48 18.18 20.27 2.92
C ARG A 48 18.13 21.49 2.01
N ILE A 49 16.95 21.95 1.59
CA ILE A 49 16.81 23.19 0.81
C ILE A 49 17.35 24.37 1.65
N PRO A 50 18.34 25.14 1.14
CA PRO A 50 18.93 26.26 1.90
C PRO A 50 17.87 27.28 2.29
N LEU A 51 17.92 27.74 3.55
CA LEU A 51 17.04 28.74 4.19
C LEU A 51 15.56 28.30 4.37
N GLU A 52 15.04 27.44 3.55
CA GLU A 52 13.59 27.11 3.47
C GLU A 52 13.30 25.64 3.86
N GLY A 53 14.30 24.78 4.02
CA GLY A 53 14.15 23.33 4.16
C GLY A 53 13.16 22.91 5.25
N ARG A 54 13.15 23.58 6.40
CA ARG A 54 12.20 23.27 7.48
C ARG A 54 10.75 23.57 7.09
N LEU A 55 10.50 24.75 6.52
CA LEU A 55 9.16 25.15 6.07
C LEU A 55 8.70 24.31 4.86
N ALA A 56 9.62 24.04 3.93
CA ALA A 56 9.41 23.19 2.78
C ALA A 56 9.01 21.76 3.18
N LEU A 57 9.75 21.15 4.11
CA LEU A 57 9.48 19.79 4.60
C LEU A 57 8.15 19.72 5.34
N THR A 58 7.85 20.73 6.18
CA THR A 58 6.56 20.83 6.87
C THR A 58 5.41 21.04 5.88
N GLY A 59 5.59 21.94 4.90
CA GLY A 59 4.61 22.16 3.83
C GLY A 59 4.35 20.90 3.01
N MET A 60 5.39 20.14 2.63
CA MET A 60 5.23 18.85 1.98
C MET A 60 4.45 17.86 2.86
N GLY A 61 4.75 17.81 4.17
CA GLY A 61 4.04 16.93 5.11
C GLY A 61 2.53 17.16 5.10
N VAL A 62 2.10 18.42 4.99
CA VAL A 62 0.67 18.78 4.91
C VAL A 62 0.01 18.32 3.61
N THR A 63 0.78 18.10 2.52
CA THR A 63 0.22 17.56 1.26
C THR A 63 0.00 16.05 1.29
N PHE A 64 0.62 15.35 2.24
CA PHE A 64 0.62 13.89 2.31
C PHE A 64 -0.78 13.25 2.32
N PRO A 65 -1.80 13.78 3.02
CA PRO A 65 -3.16 13.24 2.98
C PRO A 65 -3.76 13.24 1.57
N VAL A 66 -3.53 14.31 0.77
CA VAL A 66 -4.02 14.38 -0.61
C VAL A 66 -3.30 13.36 -1.50
N ILE A 67 -1.98 13.24 -1.36
CA ILE A 67 -1.16 12.27 -2.10
C ILE A 67 -1.61 10.84 -1.79
N THR A 68 -1.85 10.54 -0.52
CA THR A 68 -2.34 9.24 -0.07
C THR A 68 -3.74 8.95 -0.62
N LEU A 69 -4.61 9.96 -0.67
CA LEU A 69 -5.96 9.81 -1.23
C LEU A 69 -5.92 9.53 -2.74
N ILE A 70 -5.05 10.19 -3.51
CA ILE A 70 -4.83 9.89 -4.93
C ILE A 70 -4.37 8.44 -5.11
N SER A 71 -3.43 7.99 -4.28
CA SER A 71 -2.94 6.60 -4.29
C SER A 71 -4.02 5.60 -3.90
N ALA A 72 -4.88 5.95 -2.94
CA ALA A 72 -6.02 5.13 -2.53
C ALA A 72 -7.03 4.95 -3.69
N PHE A 73 -7.32 6.02 -4.44
CA PHE A 73 -8.18 5.92 -5.64
C PHE A 73 -7.53 5.09 -6.76
N ALA A 74 -6.20 5.16 -6.93
CA ALA A 74 -5.51 4.28 -7.85
C ALA A 74 -5.61 2.80 -7.41
N ALA A 75 -5.51 2.52 -6.11
CA ALA A 75 -5.69 1.20 -5.52
C ALA A 75 -7.14 0.71 -5.65
N LEU A 76 -8.14 1.58 -5.48
CA LEU A 76 -9.57 1.26 -5.64
C LEU A 76 -9.84 0.57 -6.98
N ILE A 77 -9.28 1.07 -8.04
CA ILE A 77 -9.50 0.53 -9.39
C ILE A 77 -8.46 -0.55 -9.72
N GLY A 78 -7.18 -0.29 -9.45
CA GLY A 78 -6.08 -1.17 -9.84
C GLY A 78 -6.04 -2.46 -9.03
N MET A 79 -6.05 -2.36 -7.69
CA MET A 79 -6.02 -3.55 -6.81
C MET A 79 -7.36 -4.31 -6.79
N GLY A 80 -8.46 -3.69 -7.23
CA GLY A 80 -9.72 -4.40 -7.44
C GLY A 80 -9.79 -5.09 -8.79
N GLY A 81 -9.29 -4.45 -9.85
CA GLY A 81 -9.32 -4.97 -11.21
C GLY A 81 -8.32 -6.08 -11.49
N ALA A 82 -7.10 -5.97 -10.96
CA ALA A 82 -6.03 -6.92 -11.23
C ALA A 82 -6.34 -8.37 -10.80
N PRO A 83 -6.86 -8.64 -9.59
CA PRO A 83 -7.30 -9.99 -9.20
C PRO A 83 -8.42 -10.52 -10.07
N ARG A 84 -9.40 -9.66 -10.44
CA ARG A 84 -10.50 -10.04 -11.36
C ARG A 84 -9.97 -10.46 -12.73
N ALA A 85 -9.00 -9.73 -13.27
CA ALA A 85 -8.36 -10.09 -14.53
C ALA A 85 -7.57 -11.41 -14.40
N SER A 86 -6.88 -11.65 -13.28
CA SER A 86 -6.15 -12.91 -13.03
C SER A 86 -7.08 -14.11 -12.90
N ILE A 87 -8.24 -13.94 -12.23
CA ILE A 87 -9.29 -14.98 -12.16
C ILE A 87 -9.80 -15.30 -13.58
N ALA A 88 -10.11 -14.28 -14.40
CA ALA A 88 -10.55 -14.47 -15.77
C ALA A 88 -9.49 -15.17 -16.64
N LEU A 89 -8.20 -14.86 -16.44
CA LEU A 89 -7.10 -15.60 -17.09
C LEU A 89 -7.06 -17.07 -16.69
N GLY A 90 -7.25 -17.37 -15.40
CA GLY A 90 -7.34 -18.73 -14.89
C GLY A 90 -8.50 -19.52 -15.48
N ALA A 91 -9.63 -18.87 -15.68
CA ALA A 91 -10.82 -19.41 -16.37
C ALA A 91 -10.66 -19.48 -17.90
N LYS A 92 -9.50 -19.06 -18.45
CA LYS A 92 -9.24 -18.96 -19.91
C LYS A 92 -10.12 -17.96 -20.65
N GLU A 93 -10.75 -17.01 -19.96
CA GLU A 93 -11.59 -15.95 -20.49
C GLU A 93 -10.75 -14.71 -20.86
N HIS A 94 -9.86 -14.83 -21.84
CA HIS A 94 -8.91 -13.77 -22.22
C HIS A 94 -9.59 -12.45 -22.59
N ASP A 95 -10.67 -12.49 -23.36
CA ASP A 95 -11.40 -11.27 -23.76
C ASP A 95 -11.99 -10.55 -22.56
N ARG A 96 -12.52 -11.30 -21.58
CA ARG A 96 -13.01 -10.72 -20.32
C ARG A 96 -11.89 -10.08 -19.51
N ALA A 97 -10.72 -10.73 -19.42
CA ALA A 97 -9.57 -10.18 -18.71
C ALA A 97 -9.07 -8.88 -19.37
N GLU A 98 -8.99 -8.81 -20.69
CA GLU A 98 -8.61 -7.59 -21.43
C GLU A 98 -9.68 -6.49 -21.33
N ARG A 99 -10.96 -6.85 -21.28
CA ARG A 99 -12.07 -5.90 -21.04
C ARG A 99 -11.96 -5.29 -19.64
N ILE A 100 -11.63 -6.07 -18.62
CA ILE A 100 -11.38 -5.56 -17.26
C ILE A 100 -10.23 -4.56 -17.29
N LEU A 101 -9.10 -4.88 -17.91
CA LEU A 101 -7.95 -3.97 -18.05
C LEU A 101 -8.38 -2.66 -18.76
N GLY A 102 -9.06 -2.75 -19.90
CA GLY A 102 -9.50 -1.58 -20.67
C GLY A 102 -10.45 -0.67 -19.90
N THR A 103 -11.46 -1.27 -19.23
CA THR A 103 -12.41 -0.55 -18.38
C THR A 103 -11.72 0.12 -17.20
N CYS A 104 -10.82 -0.59 -16.50
CA CYS A 104 -10.07 -0.02 -15.38
C CYS A 104 -9.15 1.13 -15.84
N THR A 105 -8.51 1.02 -17.01
CA THR A 105 -7.67 2.09 -17.56
C THR A 105 -8.50 3.33 -17.87
N ALA A 106 -9.64 3.17 -18.54
CA ALA A 106 -10.54 4.28 -18.85
C ALA A 106 -11.08 4.96 -17.57
N ALA A 107 -11.44 4.16 -16.56
CA ALA A 107 -11.90 4.66 -15.27
C ALA A 107 -10.79 5.38 -14.49
N LEU A 108 -9.56 4.87 -14.48
CA LEU A 108 -8.41 5.54 -13.86
C LEU A 108 -8.14 6.91 -14.47
N TRP A 109 -8.20 7.02 -15.80
CA TRP A 109 -7.95 8.30 -16.49
C TRP A 109 -9.09 9.29 -16.27
N ALA A 110 -10.34 8.83 -16.34
CA ALA A 110 -11.50 9.67 -16.05
C ALA A 110 -11.44 10.19 -14.58
N LEU A 111 -11.14 9.31 -13.64
CA LEU A 111 -11.02 9.66 -12.23
C LEU A 111 -9.81 10.58 -11.98
N ALA A 112 -8.70 10.37 -12.66
CA ALA A 112 -7.54 11.26 -12.57
C ALA A 112 -7.88 12.69 -12.97
N LEU A 113 -8.64 12.87 -14.07
CA LEU A 113 -9.10 14.20 -14.49
C LEU A 113 -10.04 14.85 -13.46
N VAL A 114 -10.97 14.07 -12.92
CA VAL A 114 -11.89 14.57 -11.86
C VAL A 114 -11.11 14.96 -10.61
N LEU A 115 -10.19 14.13 -10.14
CA LEU A 115 -9.36 14.44 -8.95
C LEU A 115 -8.45 15.62 -9.20
N THR A 116 -7.86 15.74 -10.40
CA THR A 116 -7.05 16.91 -10.77
C THR A 116 -7.87 18.20 -10.67
N ALA A 117 -9.06 18.23 -11.28
CA ALA A 117 -9.93 19.40 -11.23
C ALA A 117 -10.35 19.72 -9.77
N LEU A 118 -10.79 18.71 -9.03
CA LEU A 118 -11.25 18.86 -7.64
C LEU A 118 -10.12 19.38 -6.73
N PHE A 119 -8.95 18.77 -6.79
CA PHE A 119 -7.84 19.18 -5.93
C PHE A 119 -7.24 20.53 -6.34
N LEU A 120 -7.22 20.91 -7.61
CA LEU A 120 -6.80 22.25 -8.02
C LEU A 120 -7.78 23.33 -7.54
N LEU A 121 -9.09 23.06 -7.57
CA LEU A 121 -10.11 24.00 -7.10
C LEU A 121 -10.11 24.17 -5.57
N PHE A 122 -9.89 23.09 -4.84
CA PHE A 122 -10.02 23.07 -3.38
C PHE A 122 -8.68 22.93 -2.63
N GLN A 123 -7.52 23.06 -3.30
CA GLN A 123 -6.21 22.85 -2.68
C GLN A 123 -5.96 23.72 -1.44
N ALA A 124 -6.25 25.03 -1.50
CA ALA A 124 -5.98 25.92 -0.39
C ALA A 124 -6.85 25.62 0.86
N PRO A 125 -8.20 25.46 0.76
CA PRO A 125 -9.00 25.05 1.91
C PRO A 125 -8.63 23.67 2.45
N LEU A 126 -8.29 22.69 1.59
CA LEU A 126 -7.87 21.37 2.02
C LEU A 126 -6.53 21.41 2.77
N LEU A 127 -5.53 22.12 2.27
CA LEU A 127 -4.25 22.25 2.94
C LEU A 127 -4.39 22.95 4.30
N LYS A 128 -5.23 23.97 4.42
CA LYS A 128 -5.53 24.61 5.71
C LYS A 128 -6.22 23.63 6.66
N LEU A 129 -7.18 22.84 6.18
CA LEU A 129 -7.83 21.79 6.96
C LEU A 129 -6.83 20.75 7.48
N PHE A 130 -5.80 20.43 6.69
CA PHE A 130 -4.74 19.50 7.08
C PHE A 130 -3.62 20.12 7.90
N GLY A 131 -3.75 21.39 8.29
CA GLY A 131 -2.86 22.05 9.23
C GLY A 131 -1.79 22.95 8.61
N ALA A 132 -1.95 23.38 7.35
CA ALA A 132 -1.06 24.38 6.77
C ALA A 132 -1.19 25.72 7.49
N SER A 133 -0.06 26.22 8.02
CA SER A 133 0.05 27.60 8.54
C SER A 133 0.20 28.63 7.41
N ALA A 134 0.14 29.91 7.74
CA ALA A 134 0.41 30.98 6.78
C ALA A 134 1.79 30.84 6.12
N ASP A 135 2.79 30.38 6.88
CA ASP A 135 4.17 30.26 6.41
C ASP A 135 4.40 28.98 5.56
N THR A 136 3.72 27.87 5.88
CA THR A 136 3.89 26.59 5.18
C THR A 136 2.98 26.44 3.97
N LEU A 137 1.86 27.15 3.91
CA LEU A 137 0.87 27.08 2.84
C LEU A 137 1.46 27.36 1.44
N PRO A 138 2.33 28.38 1.23
CA PRO A 138 2.92 28.64 -0.07
C PRO A 138 3.75 27.45 -0.59
N TYR A 139 4.52 26.80 0.28
CA TYR A 139 5.34 25.63 -0.08
C TYR A 139 4.46 24.42 -0.39
N ALA A 140 3.44 24.17 0.43
CA ALA A 140 2.47 23.11 0.23
C ALA A 140 1.73 23.29 -1.11
N MET A 141 1.30 24.50 -1.44
CA MET A 141 0.63 24.79 -2.71
C MET A 141 1.55 24.63 -3.91
N GLN A 142 2.81 25.07 -3.81
CA GLN A 142 3.79 24.90 -4.88
C GLN A 142 4.04 23.43 -5.22
N TYR A 143 4.16 22.58 -4.21
CA TYR A 143 4.32 21.14 -4.39
C TYR A 143 3.04 20.49 -4.93
N LEU A 144 1.91 20.72 -4.24
CA LEU A 144 0.66 20.05 -4.52
C LEU A 144 0.11 20.40 -5.91
N THR A 145 0.17 21.68 -6.32
CA THR A 145 -0.32 22.09 -7.66
C THR A 145 0.36 21.29 -8.76
N LEU A 146 1.69 21.18 -8.72
CA LEU A 146 2.44 20.40 -9.70
C LEU A 146 2.11 18.92 -9.58
N TYR A 147 2.15 18.35 -8.36
CA TYR A 147 1.84 16.93 -8.14
C TYR A 147 0.46 16.55 -8.68
N VAL A 148 -0.55 17.37 -8.43
CA VAL A 148 -1.93 17.13 -8.88
C VAL A 148 -2.06 17.18 -10.40
N LEU A 149 -1.31 18.04 -11.10
CA LEU A 149 -1.23 18.00 -12.57
C LEU A 149 -0.66 16.68 -13.10
N GLY A 150 0.19 16.03 -12.31
CA GLY A 150 0.75 14.71 -12.60
C GLY A 150 -0.14 13.52 -12.20
N THR A 151 -1.33 13.73 -11.65
CA THR A 151 -2.21 12.68 -11.12
C THR A 151 -2.46 11.56 -12.12
N VAL A 152 -2.63 11.86 -13.41
CA VAL A 152 -2.84 10.86 -14.45
C VAL A 152 -1.66 9.88 -14.56
N PHE A 153 -0.44 10.36 -14.42
CA PHE A 153 0.76 9.50 -14.45
C PHE A 153 0.86 8.63 -13.20
N VAL A 154 0.60 9.23 -12.03
CA VAL A 154 0.58 8.51 -10.75
C VAL A 154 -0.47 7.40 -10.79
N MET A 155 -1.72 7.71 -11.18
CA MET A 155 -2.80 6.72 -11.23
C MET A 155 -2.55 5.64 -12.30
N THR A 156 -1.92 6.00 -13.42
CA THR A 156 -1.55 5.03 -14.46
C THR A 156 -0.45 4.09 -13.96
N SER A 157 0.61 4.62 -13.37
CA SER A 157 1.73 3.80 -12.88
C SER A 157 1.30 2.88 -11.74
N LEU A 158 0.61 3.39 -10.72
CA LEU A 158 0.17 2.60 -9.56
C LEU A 158 -0.99 1.67 -9.90
N GLY A 159 -2.02 2.18 -10.57
CA GLY A 159 -3.25 1.45 -10.83
C GLY A 159 -3.06 0.31 -11.84
N LEU A 160 -2.25 0.51 -12.88
CA LEU A 160 -2.05 -0.52 -13.90
C LEU A 160 -0.91 -1.48 -13.60
N ASN A 161 0.01 -1.14 -12.67
CA ASN A 161 1.12 -2.02 -12.32
C ASN A 161 0.65 -3.38 -11.76
N GLY A 162 -0.48 -3.39 -11.05
CA GLY A 162 -1.13 -4.62 -10.57
C GLY A 162 -1.52 -5.59 -11.67
N PHE A 163 -1.91 -5.11 -12.87
CA PHE A 163 -2.24 -5.95 -14.02
C PHE A 163 -1.01 -6.61 -14.65
N ILE A 164 0.18 -6.02 -14.48
CA ILE A 164 1.44 -6.65 -14.88
C ILE A 164 1.74 -7.82 -13.94
N THR A 165 1.58 -7.61 -12.62
CA THR A 165 1.76 -8.66 -11.61
C THR A 165 0.73 -9.78 -11.78
N ALA A 166 -0.54 -9.45 -12.10
CA ALA A 166 -1.63 -10.41 -12.32
C ALA A 166 -1.35 -11.46 -13.41
N GLN A 167 -0.43 -11.15 -14.33
CA GLN A 167 0.04 -12.06 -15.39
C GLN A 167 1.24 -12.93 -14.97
N GLY A 168 1.70 -12.83 -13.71
CA GLY A 168 2.91 -13.49 -13.24
C GLY A 168 4.22 -12.77 -13.62
N ARG A 169 4.16 -11.48 -13.96
CA ARG A 169 5.29 -10.67 -14.39
C ARG A 169 5.78 -9.69 -13.29
N SER A 170 5.85 -10.14 -12.04
CA SER A 170 6.24 -9.29 -10.89
C SER A 170 7.60 -8.60 -11.08
N SER A 171 8.56 -9.22 -11.76
CA SER A 171 9.84 -8.57 -12.06
C SER A 171 9.71 -7.36 -12.99
N VAL A 172 8.75 -7.37 -13.91
CA VAL A 172 8.48 -6.20 -14.77
C VAL A 172 7.77 -5.11 -13.98
N ALA A 173 6.83 -5.50 -13.11
CA ALA A 173 6.14 -4.59 -12.19
C ALA A 173 7.12 -3.93 -11.20
N MET A 174 8.09 -4.69 -10.67
CA MET A 174 9.18 -4.15 -9.84
C MET A 174 10.01 -3.10 -10.61
N LYS A 175 10.36 -3.37 -11.86
CA LYS A 175 11.12 -2.42 -12.69
C LYS A 175 10.39 -1.08 -12.84
N THR A 176 9.06 -1.05 -12.89
CA THR A 176 8.28 0.20 -12.89
C THR A 176 8.63 1.07 -11.67
N VAL A 177 8.63 0.46 -10.49
CA VAL A 177 8.93 1.16 -9.23
C VAL A 177 10.39 1.59 -9.17
N VAL A 178 11.31 0.68 -9.52
CA VAL A 178 12.76 0.96 -9.51
C VAL A 178 13.12 2.08 -10.47
N ILE A 179 12.59 2.08 -11.70
CA ILE A 179 12.81 3.14 -12.68
C ILE A 179 12.35 4.49 -12.14
N GLY A 180 11.14 4.55 -11.57
CA GLY A 180 10.60 5.76 -10.97
C GLY A 180 11.46 6.26 -9.81
N ALA A 181 11.83 5.36 -8.88
CA ALA A 181 12.62 5.70 -7.70
C ALA A 181 14.03 6.19 -8.06
N VAL A 182 14.73 5.48 -8.93
CA VAL A 182 16.08 5.88 -9.36
C VAL A 182 16.05 7.21 -10.10
N LEU A 183 15.09 7.38 -11.01
CA LEU A 183 14.98 8.62 -11.77
C LEU A 183 14.66 9.81 -10.85
N ASN A 184 13.74 9.63 -9.91
CA ASN A 184 13.42 10.68 -8.93
C ASN A 184 14.64 11.04 -8.08
N THR A 185 15.34 10.05 -7.51
CA THR A 185 16.55 10.26 -6.68
C THR A 185 17.64 11.03 -7.43
N VAL A 186 17.75 10.84 -8.76
CA VAL A 186 18.73 11.56 -9.60
C VAL A 186 18.23 12.96 -10.00
N LEU A 187 16.93 13.09 -10.26
CA LEU A 187 16.35 14.37 -10.71
C LEU A 187 16.15 15.35 -9.55
N ASP A 188 15.87 14.88 -8.34
CA ASP A 188 15.67 15.74 -7.18
C ASP A 188 16.84 16.70 -6.94
N PRO A 189 18.09 16.25 -6.75
CA PRO A 189 19.21 17.19 -6.56
C PRO A 189 19.43 18.11 -7.76
N LEU A 190 19.15 17.65 -8.97
CA LEU A 190 19.27 18.47 -10.18
C LEU A 190 18.28 19.63 -10.17
N PHE A 191 16.98 19.33 -9.95
CA PHE A 191 15.94 20.37 -9.96
C PHE A 191 15.95 21.22 -8.68
N ILE A 192 16.18 20.62 -7.53
CA ILE A 192 16.15 21.33 -6.24
C ILE A 192 17.34 22.27 -6.11
N PHE A 193 18.57 21.77 -6.31
CA PHE A 193 19.80 22.49 -5.98
C PHE A 193 20.49 23.12 -7.19
N VAL A 194 20.65 22.38 -8.31
CA VAL A 194 21.37 22.89 -9.49
C VAL A 194 20.51 23.92 -10.24
N LEU A 195 19.25 23.58 -10.52
CA LEU A 195 18.29 24.50 -11.15
C LEU A 195 17.62 25.47 -10.17
N LYS A 196 17.91 25.34 -8.86
CA LYS A 196 17.42 26.22 -7.79
C LYS A 196 15.90 26.37 -7.76
N MET A 197 15.16 25.31 -8.13
CA MET A 197 13.69 25.33 -8.14
C MET A 197 13.07 25.06 -6.76
N GLY A 198 13.88 24.68 -5.75
CA GLY A 198 13.39 24.38 -4.41
C GLY A 198 12.32 23.31 -4.40
N VAL A 199 11.23 23.53 -3.67
CA VAL A 199 10.11 22.58 -3.51
C VAL A 199 9.43 22.27 -4.87
N ARG A 200 9.36 23.25 -5.77
CA ARG A 200 8.85 23.00 -7.14
C ARG A 200 9.69 21.98 -7.88
N GLY A 201 11.01 22.00 -7.65
CA GLY A 201 11.95 21.07 -8.25
C GLY A 201 11.66 19.62 -7.85
N ALA A 202 11.42 19.36 -6.57
CA ALA A 202 11.01 18.04 -6.06
C ALA A 202 9.70 17.55 -6.71
N ALA A 203 8.69 18.44 -6.81
CA ALA A 203 7.42 18.09 -7.45
C ALA A 203 7.60 17.74 -8.93
N VAL A 204 8.40 18.52 -9.67
CA VAL A 204 8.68 18.28 -11.10
C VAL A 204 9.45 16.97 -11.28
N ALA A 205 10.46 16.68 -10.45
CA ALA A 205 11.20 15.43 -10.48
C ALA A 205 10.28 14.23 -10.26
N THR A 206 9.37 14.33 -9.26
CA THR A 206 8.37 13.30 -8.98
C THR A 206 7.45 13.06 -10.19
N ILE A 207 6.92 14.12 -10.81
CA ILE A 207 6.01 13.97 -11.96
C ILE A 207 6.72 13.33 -13.15
N ILE A 208 7.94 13.77 -13.47
CA ILE A 208 8.73 13.20 -14.58
C ILE A 208 8.97 11.71 -14.31
N SER A 209 9.34 11.36 -13.10
CA SER A 209 9.59 9.97 -12.69
C SER A 209 8.34 9.11 -12.80
N GLN A 210 7.18 9.64 -12.38
CA GLN A 210 5.88 8.97 -12.53
C GLN A 210 5.44 8.88 -13.99
N ALA A 211 5.72 9.90 -14.81
CA ALA A 211 5.42 9.86 -16.26
C ALA A 211 6.23 8.78 -16.97
N VAL A 212 7.52 8.64 -16.65
CA VAL A 212 8.37 7.57 -17.19
C VAL A 212 7.90 6.19 -16.72
N SER A 213 7.54 6.05 -15.44
CA SER A 213 6.95 4.82 -14.91
C SER A 213 5.63 4.46 -15.60
N ALA A 214 4.76 5.44 -15.81
CA ALA A 214 3.48 5.26 -16.54
C ALA A 214 3.72 4.86 -17.99
N ALA A 215 4.67 5.51 -18.68
CA ALA A 215 5.05 5.17 -20.04
C ALA A 215 5.60 3.74 -20.14
N TRP A 216 6.41 3.29 -19.16
CA TRP A 216 6.89 1.93 -19.07
C TRP A 216 5.74 0.91 -18.93
N VAL A 217 4.80 1.17 -18.01
CA VAL A 217 3.60 0.32 -17.82
C VAL A 217 2.77 0.25 -19.09
N LEU A 218 2.47 1.39 -19.72
CA LEU A 218 1.69 1.44 -20.95
C LEU A 218 2.41 0.73 -22.10
N ARG A 219 3.73 0.97 -22.26
CA ARG A 219 4.55 0.28 -23.27
C ARG A 219 4.50 -1.24 -23.11
N PHE A 220 4.55 -1.71 -21.87
CA PHE A 220 4.42 -3.15 -21.60
C PHE A 220 3.02 -3.66 -21.94
N LEU A 221 1.95 -3.03 -21.44
CA LEU A 221 0.57 -3.48 -21.62
C LEU A 221 0.04 -3.32 -23.07
N THR A 222 0.64 -2.45 -23.89
CA THR A 222 0.33 -2.34 -25.31
C THR A 222 1.25 -3.17 -26.20
N GLY A 223 2.36 -3.66 -25.63
CA GLY A 223 3.40 -4.39 -26.34
C GLY A 223 3.02 -5.82 -26.72
N LYS A 224 3.97 -6.50 -27.41
CA LYS A 224 3.79 -7.90 -27.82
C LYS A 224 4.11 -8.91 -26.72
N GLN A 225 4.69 -8.48 -25.59
CA GLN A 225 5.16 -9.35 -24.51
C GLN A 225 4.13 -9.57 -23.40
N THR A 226 2.97 -8.95 -23.47
CA THR A 226 1.89 -9.06 -22.49
C THR A 226 0.79 -10.03 -22.96
N VAL A 227 0.23 -10.77 -22.00
CA VAL A 227 -0.96 -11.60 -22.23
C VAL A 227 -2.23 -10.76 -22.10
N LEU A 228 -2.26 -9.88 -21.10
CA LEU A 228 -3.33 -8.87 -20.93
C LEU A 228 -2.99 -7.65 -21.78
N ARG A 229 -3.51 -7.58 -22.99
CA ARG A 229 -3.22 -6.48 -23.88
C ARG A 229 -4.25 -5.37 -23.75
N LEU A 230 -3.76 -4.14 -23.59
CA LEU A 230 -4.63 -2.96 -23.62
C LEU A 230 -5.04 -2.69 -25.08
N LYS A 231 -6.28 -3.03 -25.42
CA LYS A 231 -6.88 -2.85 -26.75
C LYS A 231 -7.78 -1.62 -26.76
N ARG A 232 -7.70 -0.81 -27.82
CA ARG A 232 -8.58 0.37 -27.99
C ARG A 232 -10.06 0.01 -27.97
N ALA A 233 -10.44 -1.16 -28.47
CA ALA A 233 -11.82 -1.65 -28.48
C ALA A 233 -12.44 -1.79 -27.08
N TYR A 234 -11.61 -2.04 -26.04
CA TYR A 234 -12.06 -2.20 -24.67
C TYR A 234 -11.84 -0.95 -23.80
N PHE A 235 -11.33 0.13 -24.38
CA PHE A 235 -11.14 1.40 -23.69
C PHE A 235 -12.47 2.15 -23.57
N ARG A 236 -13.32 1.61 -22.71
CA ARG A 236 -14.65 2.16 -22.39
C ARG A 236 -15.06 1.75 -20.98
N ILE A 237 -15.89 2.56 -20.35
CA ILE A 237 -16.43 2.27 -19.02
C ILE A 237 -17.58 1.28 -19.15
N ASP A 238 -17.30 0.01 -18.85
CA ASP A 238 -18.28 -1.05 -18.70
C ASP A 238 -18.74 -1.08 -17.23
N ARG A 239 -19.98 -0.61 -16.97
CA ARG A 239 -20.49 -0.42 -15.60
C ARG A 239 -20.45 -1.68 -14.74
N PRO A 240 -20.92 -2.86 -15.17
CA PRO A 240 -20.82 -4.11 -14.41
C PRO A 240 -19.38 -4.50 -14.06
N VAL A 241 -18.47 -4.35 -15.02
CA VAL A 241 -17.03 -4.65 -14.83
C VAL A 241 -16.42 -3.68 -13.84
N LEU A 242 -16.67 -2.38 -14.00
CA LEU A 242 -16.17 -1.35 -13.09
C LEU A 242 -16.73 -1.54 -11.68
N ALA A 243 -18.03 -1.78 -11.51
CA ALA A 243 -18.65 -2.02 -10.21
C ALA A 243 -18.02 -3.22 -9.48
N SER A 244 -17.72 -4.29 -10.23
CA SER A 244 -17.03 -5.47 -9.69
C SER A 244 -15.59 -5.15 -9.24
N ALA A 245 -14.84 -4.35 -10.00
CA ALA A 245 -13.49 -3.92 -9.65
C ALA A 245 -13.52 -2.96 -8.45
N VAL A 246 -14.36 -1.92 -8.47
CA VAL A 246 -14.51 -0.96 -7.37
C VAL A 246 -14.95 -1.66 -6.09
N GLY A 247 -15.91 -2.59 -6.17
CA GLY A 247 -16.37 -3.36 -5.01
C GLY A 247 -15.22 -4.13 -4.33
N LEU A 248 -14.33 -4.74 -5.10
CA LEU A 248 -13.16 -5.45 -4.55
C LEU A 248 -12.07 -4.49 -4.07
N GLY A 249 -11.85 -3.41 -4.80
CA GLY A 249 -10.85 -2.39 -4.46
C GLY A 249 -11.27 -1.47 -3.31
N ALA A 250 -12.54 -1.51 -2.87
CA ALA A 250 -13.01 -0.74 -1.71
C ALA A 250 -12.24 -1.09 -0.43
N SER A 251 -11.84 -2.35 -0.25
CA SER A 251 -11.03 -2.77 0.90
C SER A 251 -9.66 -2.08 0.94
N PRO A 252 -8.77 -2.18 -0.07
CA PRO A 252 -7.50 -1.46 -0.05
C PRO A 252 -7.66 0.07 -0.06
N PHE A 253 -8.73 0.59 -0.66
CA PHE A 253 -9.06 2.02 -0.57
C PHE A 253 -9.30 2.46 0.86
N VAL A 254 -10.17 1.75 1.60
CA VAL A 254 -10.46 2.03 3.01
C VAL A 254 -9.21 1.88 3.86
N MET A 255 -8.42 0.83 3.63
CA MET A 255 -7.16 0.62 4.37
C MET A 255 -6.20 1.79 4.24
N GLN A 256 -6.04 2.36 3.04
CA GLN A 256 -5.15 3.49 2.81
C GLN A 256 -5.75 4.81 3.31
N SER A 257 -7.03 5.06 3.04
CA SER A 257 -7.70 6.31 3.43
C SER A 257 -7.82 6.47 4.95
N THR A 258 -7.93 5.37 5.69
CA THR A 258 -8.05 5.41 7.16
C THR A 258 -6.72 5.57 7.89
N GLU A 259 -5.56 5.45 7.21
CA GLU A 259 -4.25 5.66 7.86
C GLU A 259 -4.10 7.05 8.48
N SER A 260 -4.52 8.07 7.76
CA SER A 260 -4.48 9.45 8.28
C SER A 260 -5.37 9.65 9.51
N LEU A 261 -6.56 9.02 9.52
CA LEU A 261 -7.46 9.08 10.68
C LEU A 261 -6.86 8.39 11.91
N LEU A 262 -6.20 7.24 11.71
CA LEU A 262 -5.50 6.52 12.78
C LEU A 262 -4.36 7.36 13.35
N THR A 263 -3.55 7.97 12.51
CA THR A 263 -2.45 8.84 12.93
C THR A 263 -2.98 10.00 13.77
N ILE A 264 -4.08 10.63 13.36
CA ILE A 264 -4.73 11.71 14.12
C ILE A 264 -5.22 11.17 15.48
N ALA A 265 -5.92 10.05 15.51
CA ALA A 265 -6.46 9.46 16.74
C ALA A 265 -5.34 9.14 17.74
N PHE A 266 -4.25 8.52 17.29
CA PHE A 266 -3.08 8.26 18.12
C PHE A 266 -2.44 9.55 18.62
N ASN A 267 -2.13 10.49 17.74
CA ASN A 267 -1.44 11.73 18.11
C ASN A 267 -2.25 12.56 19.11
N VAL A 268 -3.56 12.71 18.92
CA VAL A 268 -4.43 13.44 19.86
C VAL A 268 -4.46 12.76 21.23
N SER A 269 -4.60 11.43 21.27
CA SER A 269 -4.65 10.68 22.52
C SER A 269 -3.28 10.65 23.23
N LEU A 270 -2.19 10.45 22.49
CA LEU A 270 -0.83 10.42 23.03
C LEU A 270 -0.40 11.81 23.53
N GLN A 271 -0.71 12.86 22.78
CA GLN A 271 -0.44 14.23 23.21
C GLN A 271 -1.18 14.56 24.52
N LYS A 272 -2.43 14.12 24.65
CA LYS A 272 -3.25 14.35 25.83
C LYS A 272 -2.74 13.63 27.08
N TYR A 273 -2.24 12.41 26.95
CA TYR A 273 -1.90 11.55 28.10
C TYR A 273 -0.40 11.38 28.35
N GLY A 274 0.46 11.65 27.35
CA GLY A 274 1.91 11.44 27.45
C GLY A 274 2.76 12.57 26.89
N GLY A 275 2.14 13.63 26.33
CA GLY A 275 2.82 14.80 25.79
C GLY A 275 3.71 14.49 24.56
N ASP A 276 4.65 15.41 24.28
CA ASP A 276 5.50 15.34 23.08
C ASP A 276 6.39 14.08 23.04
N ALA A 277 6.83 13.60 24.19
CA ALA A 277 7.65 12.40 24.28
C ALA A 277 6.89 11.13 23.81
N ALA A 278 5.60 11.02 24.14
CA ALA A 278 4.77 9.89 23.69
C ALA A 278 4.49 9.96 22.18
N VAL A 279 4.30 11.15 21.63
CA VAL A 279 4.16 11.35 20.17
C VAL A 279 5.48 11.05 19.46
N GLY A 280 6.61 11.44 20.05
CA GLY A 280 7.96 11.08 19.56
C GLY A 280 8.18 9.57 19.52
N ALA A 281 7.85 8.88 20.62
CA ALA A 281 7.89 7.43 20.69
C ALA A 281 7.03 6.78 19.59
N MET A 282 5.79 7.25 19.39
CA MET A 282 4.88 6.73 18.35
C MET A 282 5.46 6.88 16.95
N THR A 283 6.20 7.92 16.66
CA THR A 283 6.89 8.11 15.37
C THR A 283 7.89 6.98 15.11
N ILE A 284 8.65 6.58 16.13
CA ILE A 284 9.58 5.45 16.04
C ILE A 284 8.80 4.13 15.87
N LEU A 285 7.77 3.91 16.68
CA LEU A 285 6.92 2.72 16.60
C LEU A 285 6.30 2.55 15.20
N THR A 286 5.78 3.64 14.63
CA THR A 286 5.22 3.64 13.27
C THR A 286 6.27 3.28 12.22
N SER A 287 7.50 3.76 12.38
CA SER A 287 8.60 3.42 11.48
C SER A 287 8.95 1.93 11.54
N VAL A 288 9.00 1.36 12.74
CA VAL A 288 9.20 -0.09 12.95
C VAL A 288 8.03 -0.88 12.35
N ALA A 289 6.79 -0.43 12.57
CA ALA A 289 5.59 -1.06 11.99
C ALA A 289 5.63 -1.10 10.46
N GLN A 290 6.08 -0.02 9.80
CA GLN A 290 6.25 0.00 8.34
C GLN A 290 7.32 -0.99 7.86
N MET A 291 8.42 -1.17 8.59
CA MET A 291 9.45 -2.16 8.26
C MET A 291 8.91 -3.60 8.28
N VAL A 292 7.91 -3.88 9.10
CA VAL A 292 7.21 -5.18 9.14
C VAL A 292 6.15 -5.27 8.04
N GLN A 293 5.32 -4.24 7.91
CA GLN A 293 4.13 -4.26 7.06
C GLN A 293 4.46 -4.28 5.56
N LEU A 294 5.49 -3.56 5.12
CA LEU A 294 5.81 -3.46 3.70
C LEU A 294 6.28 -4.80 3.09
N PRO A 295 7.19 -5.58 3.70
CA PRO A 295 7.53 -6.91 3.19
C PRO A 295 6.36 -7.90 3.24
N LEU A 296 5.50 -7.86 4.28
CA LEU A 296 4.30 -8.69 4.35
C LEU A 296 3.34 -8.38 3.20
N THR A 297 3.13 -7.09 2.91
CA THR A 297 2.33 -6.64 1.77
C THR A 297 2.95 -7.10 0.44
N GLY A 298 4.25 -6.98 0.29
CA GLY A 298 4.98 -7.46 -0.90
C GLY A 298 4.85 -8.97 -1.10
N LEU A 299 4.95 -9.76 -0.02
CA LEU A 299 4.76 -11.21 -0.05
C LEU A 299 3.33 -11.56 -0.49
N ALA A 300 2.32 -10.92 0.09
CA ALA A 300 0.92 -11.13 -0.25
C ALA A 300 0.60 -10.74 -1.70
N GLN A 301 1.18 -9.63 -2.20
CA GLN A 301 1.07 -9.21 -3.60
C GLN A 301 1.73 -10.21 -4.56
N GLY A 302 2.81 -10.86 -4.15
CA GLY A 302 3.45 -11.95 -4.92
C GLY A 302 2.61 -13.22 -4.97
N ALA A 303 1.89 -13.55 -3.89
CA ALA A 303 0.99 -14.71 -3.81
C ALA A 303 -0.31 -14.48 -4.59
N GLN A 304 -0.80 -13.24 -4.67
CA GLN A 304 -2.09 -12.87 -5.23
C GLN A 304 -2.33 -13.42 -6.65
N PRO A 305 -1.44 -13.26 -7.64
CA PRO A 305 -1.68 -13.77 -8.99
C PRO A 305 -1.79 -15.29 -9.05
N ILE A 306 -1.04 -16.02 -8.21
CA ILE A 306 -1.11 -17.48 -8.17
C ILE A 306 -2.45 -17.92 -7.61
N LEU A 307 -2.91 -17.30 -6.52
CA LEU A 307 -4.17 -17.63 -5.87
C LEU A 307 -5.38 -17.25 -6.74
N SER A 308 -5.37 -16.05 -7.33
CA SER A 308 -6.44 -15.58 -8.23
C SER A 308 -6.55 -16.45 -9.48
N TYR A 309 -5.42 -16.80 -10.10
CA TYR A 309 -5.39 -17.69 -11.25
C TYR A 309 -5.91 -19.09 -10.91
N ALA A 310 -5.45 -19.66 -9.78
CA ALA A 310 -5.88 -20.99 -9.32
C ALA A 310 -7.40 -21.01 -9.01
N CYS A 311 -7.94 -19.91 -8.48
CA CYS A 311 -9.37 -19.74 -8.26
C CYS A 311 -10.15 -19.79 -9.59
N GLY A 312 -9.73 -19.02 -10.59
CA GLY A 312 -10.34 -19.02 -11.92
C GLY A 312 -10.22 -20.37 -12.65
N ALA A 313 -9.10 -21.06 -12.45
CA ALA A 313 -8.83 -22.39 -13.01
C ALA A 313 -9.52 -23.54 -12.23
N LYS A 314 -10.28 -23.23 -11.16
CA LYS A 314 -10.94 -24.21 -10.29
C LYS A 314 -9.99 -25.29 -9.76
N ARG A 315 -8.84 -24.87 -9.21
CA ARG A 315 -7.81 -25.80 -8.67
C ARG A 315 -7.64 -25.65 -7.15
N PRO A 316 -8.52 -26.25 -6.34
CA PRO A 316 -8.56 -26.10 -4.89
C PRO A 316 -7.26 -26.53 -4.19
N ASP A 317 -6.61 -27.61 -4.68
CA ASP A 317 -5.34 -28.08 -4.09
C ASP A 317 -4.23 -27.02 -4.22
N ARG A 318 -4.17 -26.38 -5.40
CA ARG A 318 -3.21 -25.31 -5.64
C ARG A 318 -3.50 -24.07 -4.79
N MET A 319 -4.77 -23.71 -4.64
CA MET A 319 -5.20 -22.61 -3.75
C MET A 319 -4.79 -22.87 -2.29
N LYS A 320 -5.06 -24.08 -1.76
CA LYS A 320 -4.64 -24.49 -0.41
C LYS A 320 -3.13 -24.33 -0.23
N ARG A 321 -2.36 -24.86 -1.19
CA ARG A 321 -0.90 -24.82 -1.14
C ARG A 321 -0.33 -23.40 -1.16
N VAL A 322 -0.89 -22.50 -1.99
CA VAL A 322 -0.48 -21.09 -2.05
C VAL A 322 -0.76 -20.39 -0.72
N VAL A 323 -1.97 -20.55 -0.16
CA VAL A 323 -2.36 -19.95 1.12
C VAL A 323 -1.45 -20.45 2.24
N GLN A 324 -1.21 -21.74 2.34
CA GLN A 324 -0.33 -22.35 3.36
C GLN A 324 1.09 -21.79 3.29
N LEU A 325 1.69 -21.77 2.10
CA LEU A 325 3.06 -21.29 1.93
C LEU A 325 3.19 -19.80 2.16
N ASN A 326 2.22 -19.00 1.66
CA ASN A 326 2.19 -17.56 1.90
C ASN A 326 2.06 -17.24 3.39
N LEU A 327 1.15 -17.92 4.08
CA LEU A 327 0.93 -17.73 5.52
C LEU A 327 2.14 -18.18 6.34
N ALA A 328 2.74 -19.33 6.01
CA ALA A 328 3.94 -19.81 6.70
C ALA A 328 5.11 -18.82 6.54
N ALA A 329 5.36 -18.34 5.32
CA ALA A 329 6.39 -17.34 5.06
C ALA A 329 6.11 -16.02 5.78
N ALA A 330 4.86 -15.53 5.74
CA ALA A 330 4.43 -14.33 6.45
C ALA A 330 4.60 -14.46 7.97
N PHE A 331 4.20 -15.61 8.54
CA PHE A 331 4.34 -15.87 9.95
C PHE A 331 5.80 -15.96 10.40
N VAL A 332 6.64 -16.71 9.68
CA VAL A 332 8.08 -16.81 9.98
C VAL A 332 8.72 -15.42 9.96
N PHE A 333 8.42 -14.61 8.94
CA PHE A 333 8.95 -13.26 8.84
C PHE A 333 8.46 -12.36 9.99
N ALA A 334 7.13 -12.28 10.21
CA ALA A 334 6.55 -11.44 11.26
C ALA A 334 7.00 -11.87 12.65
N PHE A 335 7.08 -13.17 12.91
CA PHE A 335 7.55 -13.72 14.18
C PHE A 335 9.04 -13.42 14.42
N SER A 336 9.87 -13.51 13.38
CA SER A 336 11.30 -13.19 13.49
C SER A 336 11.52 -11.72 13.86
N ILE A 337 10.79 -10.80 13.22
CA ILE A 337 10.89 -9.36 13.55
C ILE A 337 10.29 -9.10 14.94
N TRP A 338 9.13 -9.69 15.25
CA TRP A 338 8.53 -9.60 16.59
C TRP A 338 9.51 -10.05 17.67
N ALA A 339 10.16 -11.20 17.49
CA ALA A 339 11.15 -11.72 18.43
C ALA A 339 12.35 -10.76 18.58
N ALA A 340 12.85 -10.19 17.47
CA ALA A 340 13.91 -9.21 17.51
C ALA A 340 13.52 -7.94 18.29
N VAL A 341 12.29 -7.44 18.05
CA VAL A 341 11.74 -6.27 18.76
C VAL A 341 11.56 -6.55 20.26
N GLN A 342 11.08 -7.73 20.64
CA GLN A 342 10.85 -8.08 22.05
C GLN A 342 12.13 -8.42 22.80
N LEU A 343 13.10 -9.08 22.14
CA LEU A 343 14.38 -9.49 22.77
C LEU A 343 15.41 -8.36 22.81
N PHE A 344 15.45 -7.51 21.76
CA PHE A 344 16.45 -6.45 21.59
C PHE A 344 15.82 -5.07 21.37
N PRO A 345 14.84 -4.61 22.20
CA PRO A 345 14.13 -3.37 21.97
C PRO A 345 15.04 -2.14 22.01
N HIS A 346 16.01 -2.10 22.92
CA HIS A 346 16.98 -1.00 23.00
C HIS A 346 17.78 -0.84 21.71
N THR A 347 18.30 -1.95 21.14
CA THR A 347 19.04 -1.92 19.88
C THR A 347 18.16 -1.39 18.74
N VAL A 348 16.88 -1.80 18.70
CA VAL A 348 15.94 -1.33 17.68
C VAL A 348 15.66 0.17 17.81
N VAL A 349 15.46 0.67 19.03
CA VAL A 349 15.19 2.10 19.28
C VAL A 349 16.41 2.96 19.03
N HIS A 350 17.61 2.51 19.41
CA HIS A 350 18.88 3.23 19.17
C HIS A 350 19.19 3.43 17.67
N LEU A 351 18.58 2.67 16.75
CA LEU A 351 18.68 2.95 15.31
C LEU A 351 18.04 4.29 14.93
N PHE A 352 17.12 4.81 15.75
CA PHE A 352 16.32 6.01 15.44
C PHE A 352 16.71 7.22 16.30
N THR A 353 17.15 7.01 17.54
CA THR A 353 17.49 8.11 18.46
C THR A 353 18.60 7.70 19.41
N SER A 354 19.39 8.72 19.85
CA SER A 354 20.44 8.59 20.88
C SER A 354 20.03 9.28 22.20
N ASP A 355 18.82 9.81 22.28
CA ASP A 355 18.28 10.44 23.50
C ASP A 355 17.81 9.34 24.46
N GLU A 356 18.53 9.13 25.56
CA GLU A 356 18.29 8.08 26.52
C GLU A 356 16.90 8.15 27.18
N GLU A 357 16.38 9.35 27.47
CA GLU A 357 15.03 9.50 28.03
C GLU A 357 13.97 9.02 27.03
N LEU A 358 14.12 9.42 25.77
CA LEU A 358 13.24 8.98 24.71
C LEU A 358 13.39 7.47 24.42
N VAL A 359 14.60 6.92 24.51
CA VAL A 359 14.89 5.48 24.35
C VAL A 359 14.11 4.66 25.38
N GLU A 360 14.24 4.97 26.68
CA GLU A 360 13.55 4.21 27.75
C GLU A 360 12.03 4.23 27.59
N ARG A 361 11.45 5.40 27.30
CA ARG A 361 10.02 5.53 27.06
C ARG A 361 9.57 4.76 25.81
N THR A 362 10.37 4.84 24.75
CA THR A 362 10.06 4.15 23.49
C THR A 362 10.19 2.64 23.62
N VAL A 363 11.19 2.13 24.35
CA VAL A 363 11.36 0.70 24.60
C VAL A 363 10.15 0.10 25.31
N TRP A 364 9.66 0.80 26.35
CA TRP A 364 8.44 0.36 27.03
C TRP A 364 7.23 0.37 26.09
N ALA A 365 7.01 1.49 25.38
CA ALA A 365 5.90 1.62 24.43
C ALA A 365 5.99 0.58 23.30
N LEU A 366 7.21 0.30 22.79
CA LEU A 366 7.47 -0.68 21.75
C LEU A 366 7.05 -2.10 22.16
N ARG A 367 7.39 -2.50 23.40
CA ARG A 367 7.02 -3.80 23.94
C ARG A 367 5.50 -3.96 24.04
N VAL A 368 4.80 -2.92 24.48
CA VAL A 368 3.34 -2.93 24.59
C VAL A 368 2.69 -2.95 23.22
N TYR A 369 3.07 -2.01 22.34
CA TYR A 369 2.49 -1.86 21.02
C TYR A 369 2.67 -3.09 20.14
N PHE A 370 3.86 -3.71 20.17
CA PHE A 370 4.17 -4.93 19.44
C PHE A 370 3.96 -6.22 20.23
N ALA A 371 3.23 -6.20 21.37
CA ALA A 371 3.04 -7.40 22.20
C ALA A 371 2.55 -8.62 21.39
N LEU A 372 1.67 -8.40 20.42
CA LEU A 372 1.07 -9.42 19.56
C LEU A 372 1.37 -9.18 18.07
N GLY A 373 2.46 -8.48 17.74
CA GLY A 373 2.79 -8.06 16.37
C GLY A 373 2.90 -9.20 15.34
N PHE A 374 3.20 -10.43 15.78
CA PHE A 374 3.23 -11.61 14.89
C PHE A 374 1.82 -11.99 14.35
N THR A 375 0.73 -11.58 15.03
CA THR A 375 -0.66 -11.85 14.58
C THR A 375 -0.99 -11.11 13.28
N ASN A 376 -0.26 -10.05 12.96
CA ASN A 376 -0.41 -9.28 11.73
C ASN A 376 -0.18 -10.14 10.46
N ALA A 377 0.63 -11.21 10.55
CA ALA A 377 0.80 -12.17 9.46
C ALA A 377 -0.53 -12.84 9.07
N PHE A 378 -1.35 -13.24 10.05
CA PHE A 378 -2.64 -13.86 9.81
C PHE A 378 -3.65 -12.86 9.24
N GLN A 379 -3.73 -11.69 9.86
CA GLN A 379 -4.64 -10.64 9.42
C GLN A 379 -4.32 -10.20 7.98
N THR A 380 -3.08 -9.81 7.69
CA THR A 380 -2.66 -9.36 6.35
C THR A 380 -2.73 -10.50 5.33
N GLY A 381 -2.25 -11.71 5.68
CA GLY A 381 -2.21 -12.85 4.77
C GLY A 381 -3.59 -13.31 4.34
N PHE A 382 -4.53 -13.45 5.25
CA PHE A 382 -5.89 -13.88 4.93
C PHE A 382 -6.73 -12.78 4.29
N GLN A 383 -6.61 -11.53 4.74
CA GLN A 383 -7.33 -10.43 4.13
C GLN A 383 -6.94 -10.22 2.66
N GLN A 384 -5.64 -10.24 2.34
CA GLN A 384 -5.17 -10.17 0.95
C GLN A 384 -5.57 -11.41 0.14
N SER A 385 -5.71 -12.57 0.79
CA SER A 385 -6.24 -13.78 0.15
C SER A 385 -7.73 -13.61 -0.23
N PHE A 386 -8.55 -12.94 0.60
CA PHE A 386 -9.92 -12.61 0.22
C PHE A 386 -9.99 -11.68 -1.00
N VAL A 387 -9.09 -10.69 -1.09
CA VAL A 387 -8.97 -9.84 -2.28
C VAL A 387 -8.60 -10.69 -3.50
N ALA A 388 -7.64 -11.61 -3.36
CA ALA A 388 -7.20 -12.50 -4.43
C ALA A 388 -8.31 -13.44 -4.91
N LEU A 389 -9.19 -13.89 -4.01
CA LEU A 389 -10.33 -14.76 -4.30
C LEU A 389 -11.56 -13.99 -4.84
N GLY A 390 -11.51 -12.67 -4.84
CA GLY A 390 -12.62 -11.83 -5.31
C GLY A 390 -13.75 -11.64 -4.30
N GLU A 391 -13.52 -11.96 -3.02
CA GLU A 391 -14.50 -11.84 -1.92
C GLU A 391 -14.59 -10.40 -1.39
N ALA A 392 -15.19 -9.51 -2.20
CA ALA A 392 -15.25 -8.08 -1.96
C ALA A 392 -15.87 -7.68 -0.62
N ARG A 393 -17.04 -8.30 -0.29
CA ARG A 393 -17.80 -7.93 0.92
C ARG A 393 -17.07 -8.27 2.19
N ILE A 394 -16.48 -9.47 2.25
CA ILE A 394 -15.73 -9.94 3.42
C ILE A 394 -14.46 -9.11 3.59
N SER A 395 -13.72 -8.89 2.51
CA SER A 395 -12.49 -8.09 2.53
C SER A 395 -12.74 -6.65 3.00
N LEU A 396 -13.84 -6.01 2.53
CA LEU A 396 -14.22 -4.67 2.97
C LEU A 396 -14.63 -4.65 4.44
N PHE A 397 -15.41 -5.62 4.88
CA PHE A 397 -15.80 -5.75 6.29
C PHE A 397 -14.57 -5.83 7.20
N LEU A 398 -13.62 -6.71 6.88
CA LEU A 398 -12.39 -6.87 7.67
C LEU A 398 -11.50 -5.62 7.69
N ALA A 399 -11.47 -4.86 6.58
CA ALA A 399 -10.74 -3.59 6.53
C ALA A 399 -11.37 -2.53 7.45
N LEU A 400 -12.68 -2.44 7.49
CA LEU A 400 -13.43 -1.54 8.37
C LEU A 400 -13.36 -2.00 9.83
N GLU A 401 -13.52 -3.32 10.08
CA GLU A 401 -13.49 -3.91 11.42
C GLU A 401 -12.20 -3.51 12.13
N ARG A 402 -11.04 -3.83 11.58
CA ARG A 402 -9.76 -3.60 12.26
C ARG A 402 -9.53 -2.13 12.58
N LYS A 403 -9.71 -1.24 11.60
CA LYS A 403 -9.32 0.17 11.74
C LYS A 403 -10.41 1.04 12.34
N VAL A 404 -11.64 0.92 11.83
CA VAL A 404 -12.74 1.82 12.17
C VAL A 404 -13.54 1.32 13.38
N PHE A 405 -13.80 0.02 13.46
CA PHE A 405 -14.65 -0.52 14.52
C PHE A 405 -13.88 -1.02 15.75
N LEU A 406 -12.60 -1.38 15.61
CA LEU A 406 -11.79 -1.82 16.74
C LEU A 406 -10.76 -0.76 17.13
N LEU A 407 -9.80 -0.43 16.27
CA LEU A 407 -8.62 0.33 16.68
C LEU A 407 -8.97 1.76 17.09
N ILE A 408 -9.67 2.53 16.26
CA ILE A 408 -10.04 3.92 16.61
C ILE A 408 -10.87 3.97 17.90
N PRO A 409 -11.94 3.18 18.09
CA PRO A 409 -12.64 3.15 19.34
C PRO A 409 -11.78 2.73 20.54
N PHE A 410 -10.89 1.76 20.39
CA PHE A 410 -10.01 1.35 21.49
C PHE A 410 -9.02 2.45 21.88
N ILE A 411 -8.43 3.17 20.95
CA ILE A 411 -7.57 4.34 21.23
C ILE A 411 -8.32 5.37 22.11
N LEU A 412 -9.60 5.59 21.84
CA LEU A 412 -10.39 6.61 22.50
C LEU A 412 -11.04 6.13 23.81
N VAL A 413 -11.43 4.84 23.89
CA VAL A 413 -12.25 4.30 24.96
C VAL A 413 -11.42 3.60 26.06
N LEU A 414 -10.38 2.81 25.70
CA LEU A 414 -9.57 2.10 26.68
C LEU A 414 -8.95 3.00 27.77
N PRO A 415 -8.47 4.24 27.45
CA PRO A 415 -7.93 5.13 28.49
C PRO A 415 -8.91 5.49 29.60
N HIS A 416 -10.20 5.27 29.43
CA HIS A 416 -11.20 5.52 30.48
C HIS A 416 -11.30 4.37 31.49
N PHE A 417 -10.82 3.17 31.15
CA PHE A 417 -10.92 1.98 32.00
C PHE A 417 -9.61 1.63 32.70
N PHE A 418 -8.50 2.23 32.30
CA PHE A 418 -7.18 1.93 32.88
C PHE A 418 -6.67 3.11 33.72
N ALA A 419 -5.99 2.78 34.82
CA ALA A 419 -5.33 3.77 35.67
C ALA A 419 -4.20 4.48 34.90
N ASP A 420 -3.37 3.70 34.18
CA ASP A 420 -2.38 4.23 33.25
C ASP A 420 -3.02 4.42 31.86
N LYS A 421 -3.37 5.67 31.59
CA LYS A 421 -4.04 6.06 30.34
C LYS A 421 -3.11 5.95 29.13
N LEU A 422 -1.82 6.22 29.30
CA LEU A 422 -0.84 6.12 28.24
C LEU A 422 -0.61 4.67 27.83
N PHE A 423 -0.52 3.78 28.82
CA PHE A 423 -0.47 2.34 28.58
C PHE A 423 -1.68 1.86 27.77
N ALA A 424 -2.89 2.32 28.13
CA ALA A 424 -4.11 1.94 27.46
C ALA A 424 -4.16 2.38 25.97
N VAL A 425 -3.59 3.54 25.63
CA VAL A 425 -3.48 3.99 24.23
C VAL A 425 -2.59 3.06 23.42
N PHE A 426 -1.41 2.68 23.93
CA PHE A 426 -0.54 1.74 23.23
C PHE A 426 -1.11 0.32 23.20
N LEU A 427 -1.85 -0.10 24.21
CA LEU A 427 -2.50 -1.40 24.28
C LEU A 427 -3.63 -1.55 23.25
N ALA A 428 -4.18 -0.45 22.74
CA ALA A 428 -5.25 -0.49 21.73
C ALA A 428 -4.83 -1.27 20.46
N GLU A 429 -3.59 -1.13 20.01
CA GLU A 429 -3.08 -1.83 18.80
C GLU A 429 -3.07 -3.36 18.98
N PRO A 430 -2.37 -3.96 19.96
CA PRO A 430 -2.33 -5.42 20.08
C PRO A 430 -3.70 -6.03 20.37
N VAL A 431 -4.60 -5.34 21.09
CA VAL A 431 -5.96 -5.82 21.31
C VAL A 431 -6.77 -5.82 20.01
N ALA A 432 -6.70 -4.74 19.23
CA ALA A 432 -7.36 -4.66 17.93
C ALA A 432 -6.80 -5.71 16.96
N ASP A 433 -5.48 -5.89 16.92
CA ASP A 433 -4.81 -6.88 16.07
C ASP A 433 -5.21 -8.32 16.41
N LEU A 434 -5.30 -8.66 17.68
CA LEU A 434 -5.72 -9.98 18.12
C LEU A 434 -7.15 -10.29 17.67
N LEU A 435 -8.07 -9.36 17.91
CA LEU A 435 -9.48 -9.53 17.55
C LEU A 435 -9.63 -9.60 16.03
N ALA A 436 -9.00 -8.68 15.30
CA ALA A 436 -9.03 -8.68 13.84
C ALA A 436 -8.40 -9.96 13.25
N ALA A 437 -7.28 -10.44 13.80
CA ALA A 437 -6.65 -11.69 13.36
C ALA A 437 -7.55 -12.90 13.63
N ALA A 438 -8.22 -12.95 14.79
CA ALA A 438 -9.15 -14.02 15.15
C ALA A 438 -10.37 -14.03 14.21
N THR A 439 -11.01 -12.87 13.99
CA THR A 439 -12.16 -12.73 13.08
C THR A 439 -11.76 -13.07 11.64
N THR A 440 -10.65 -12.51 11.15
CA THR A 440 -10.15 -12.76 9.79
C THR A 440 -9.84 -14.23 9.57
N THR A 441 -9.18 -14.88 10.53
CA THR A 441 -8.85 -16.31 10.47
C THR A 441 -10.11 -17.17 10.44
N THR A 442 -11.05 -16.91 11.36
CA THR A 442 -12.30 -17.66 11.44
C THR A 442 -13.12 -17.56 10.15
N LEU A 443 -13.33 -16.35 9.67
CA LEU A 443 -14.05 -16.11 8.42
C LEU A 443 -13.34 -16.76 7.23
N PHE A 444 -11.99 -16.71 7.21
CA PHE A 444 -11.22 -17.32 6.13
C PHE A 444 -11.38 -18.84 6.12
N LEU A 445 -11.25 -19.50 7.26
CA LEU A 445 -11.38 -20.96 7.34
C LEU A 445 -12.78 -21.43 6.91
N ILE A 446 -13.84 -20.73 7.35
CA ILE A 446 -15.21 -21.06 6.97
C ILE A 446 -15.42 -20.82 5.47
N ARG A 447 -15.11 -19.63 4.97
CA ARG A 447 -15.41 -19.24 3.60
C ARG A 447 -14.54 -19.96 2.58
N PHE A 448 -13.26 -20.15 2.89
CA PHE A 448 -12.33 -20.88 2.02
C PHE A 448 -12.75 -22.34 1.83
N LYS A 449 -13.24 -22.99 2.91
CA LYS A 449 -13.80 -24.36 2.83
C LYS A 449 -15.04 -24.40 1.91
N GLN A 450 -15.91 -23.40 1.98
CA GLN A 450 -17.07 -23.30 1.07
C GLN A 450 -16.60 -23.14 -0.39
N ILE A 451 -15.74 -22.14 -0.65
CA ILE A 451 -15.22 -21.87 -2.01
C ILE A 451 -14.58 -23.13 -2.62
N THR A 452 -13.76 -23.85 -1.83
CA THR A 452 -13.06 -25.04 -2.31
C THR A 452 -13.95 -26.27 -2.45
N ARG A 453 -15.14 -26.29 -1.81
CA ARG A 453 -16.15 -27.35 -1.96
C ARG A 453 -17.02 -27.13 -3.20
N ASP A 454 -17.29 -25.86 -3.53
CA ASP A 454 -18.17 -25.47 -4.63
C ASP A 454 -17.46 -25.51 -6.02
N MET A 455 -16.15 -25.84 -6.03
CA MET A 455 -15.33 -25.99 -7.25
C MET A 455 -15.21 -27.44 -7.70
#